data_a8d0ae99fe34e7975e858bc1785af8b0
#
_entry.id   a8d0ae99fe34e7975e858bc1785af8b0
#
_cell.length_a   1.000
_cell.length_b   1.000
_cell.length_c   1.000
_cell.angle_alpha   90.00
_cell.angle_beta   90.00
_cell.angle_gamma   90.00
#
_symmetry.space_group_name_H-M   'P 1'
#
loop_
_entity.id
_entity.type
_entity.pdbx_description
1 polymer ?
#
loop_
_entity_poly.entity_id
_entity_poly.type
_entity_poly.pdbx_seq_one_letter_code
_entity_poly.pdbx_strand_id
1 'polypeptide(L)'
;MINLRSKIHKIGVLVTSIIAIGTIGYMWLSNYNFIDALYMTVITVTTVGFGELQPFSPEEKIFTIFLILTSILIFGYAVSAFSEYLVSGKFFEHFKQRRVEKQIRHLKGHTIVCGFGRNGRQAILKLGNYNKKFVVVEKKKETIAILDAQGILNIEGDATLDETLQSAGIEKAAFLITALPSDADNLFVVLTASQLNKDCVIISRAEKESSYKKLKFAGAKNVIMPDKLGGDHMASLVTTPDVIEFVDRLTIEGETTANLEEIAVNDLPKKYMNKTILDLDLRKQTGCTVIGFRNPNKEYIINPEANIKLIADSQLIVLGRPEQILKLREIF
;
A
#
# COMPACT_ATOMS: atom_id res chain seq x y z
N MET A 1 -11.51 25.39 -2.89
CA MET A 1 -10.74 25.22 -1.63
C MET A 1 -9.58 26.18 -1.63
N ILE A 2 -9.57 27.19 -0.76
CA ILE A 2 -8.47 28.16 -0.68
C ILE A 2 -7.25 27.44 -0.11
N ASN A 3 -6.18 27.43 -0.87
CA ASN A 3 -4.96 26.69 -0.58
C ASN A 3 -4.38 27.16 0.77
N LEU A 4 -4.11 26.26 1.72
CA LEU A 4 -3.61 26.57 3.08
C LEU A 4 -2.32 27.43 3.00
N ARG A 5 -1.44 27.15 2.02
CA ARG A 5 -0.25 28.00 1.75
C ARG A 5 -0.64 29.45 1.48
N SER A 6 -1.77 29.68 0.81
CA SER A 6 -2.29 31.04 0.56
C SER A 6 -2.79 31.71 1.84
N LYS A 7 -3.42 30.96 2.78
CA LYS A 7 -3.86 31.53 4.07
C LYS A 7 -2.68 31.90 4.96
N ILE A 8 -1.68 31.02 5.09
CA ILE A 8 -0.47 31.29 5.87
C ILE A 8 0.31 32.48 5.29
N HIS A 9 0.44 32.55 3.96
CA HIS A 9 1.09 33.68 3.30
C HIS A 9 0.33 34.99 3.57
N LYS A 10 -1.00 35.00 3.49
CA LYS A 10 -1.82 36.18 3.83
C LYS A 10 -1.64 36.64 5.27
N ILE A 11 -1.61 35.69 6.23
CA ILE A 11 -1.36 36.02 7.63
C ILE A 11 0.03 36.63 7.79
N GLY A 12 1.05 36.07 7.19
CA GLY A 12 2.40 36.60 7.20
C GLY A 12 2.47 38.03 6.67
N VAL A 13 1.83 38.29 5.52
CA VAL A 13 1.75 39.64 4.94
C VAL A 13 1.01 40.61 5.86
N LEU A 14 -0.13 40.21 6.47
CA LEU A 14 -0.89 41.08 7.38
C LEU A 14 -0.09 41.42 8.63
N VAL A 15 0.58 40.44 9.24
CA VAL A 15 1.41 40.65 10.43
C VAL A 15 2.59 41.59 10.11
N THR A 16 3.30 41.36 9.00
CA THR A 16 4.40 42.22 8.57
C THR A 16 3.92 43.64 8.28
N SER A 17 2.75 43.78 7.63
CA SER A 17 2.17 45.09 7.32
C SER A 17 1.82 45.87 8.57
N ILE A 18 1.19 45.25 9.57
CA ILE A 18 0.79 45.94 10.81
C ILE A 18 2.01 46.36 11.63
N ILE A 19 3.07 45.53 11.67
CA ILE A 19 4.33 45.88 12.31
C ILE A 19 4.98 47.09 11.58
N ALA A 20 4.99 47.08 10.25
CA ALA A 20 5.56 48.20 9.48
C ALA A 20 4.76 49.51 9.70
N ILE A 21 3.42 49.44 9.62
CA ILE A 21 2.53 50.57 9.83
C ILE A 21 2.67 51.11 11.23
N GLY A 22 2.71 50.24 12.26
CA GLY A 22 2.90 50.66 13.64
C GLY A 22 4.21 51.32 13.90
N THR A 23 5.32 50.74 13.38
CA THR A 23 6.69 51.31 13.53
C THR A 23 6.79 52.67 12.85
N ILE A 24 6.33 52.76 11.59
CA ILE A 24 6.36 54.06 10.87
C ILE A 24 5.48 55.09 11.56
N GLY A 25 4.30 54.71 12.05
CA GLY A 25 3.37 55.57 12.75
C GLY A 25 3.95 56.14 14.03
N TYR A 26 4.60 55.34 14.87
CA TYR A 26 5.24 55.83 16.08
C TYR A 26 6.51 56.65 15.78
N MET A 27 7.29 56.37 14.73
CA MET A 27 8.39 57.21 14.29
C MET A 27 7.91 58.60 13.88
N TRP A 28 6.77 58.67 13.21
CA TRP A 28 6.24 59.96 12.69
C TRP A 28 5.41 60.74 13.72
N LEU A 29 4.61 60.07 14.54
CA LEU A 29 3.75 60.72 15.52
C LEU A 29 4.49 61.04 16.82
N SER A 30 5.30 60.14 17.34
CA SER A 30 5.96 60.21 18.63
C SER A 30 7.44 60.63 18.54
N ASN A 31 7.97 60.90 17.32
CA ASN A 31 9.36 61.14 17.07
C ASN A 31 10.30 60.10 17.69
N TYR A 32 9.86 58.85 17.82
CA TYR A 32 10.69 57.78 18.31
C TYR A 32 11.75 57.36 17.28
N ASN A 33 12.90 56.96 17.77
CA ASN A 33 13.85 56.29 16.92
C ASN A 33 13.30 54.94 16.44
N PHE A 34 13.92 54.33 15.43
CA PHE A 34 13.43 53.08 14.85
C PHE A 34 13.28 51.95 15.88
N ILE A 35 14.22 51.84 16.83
CA ILE A 35 14.22 50.75 17.84
C ILE A 35 13.06 50.95 18.83
N ASP A 36 12.84 52.15 19.32
CA ASP A 36 11.78 52.49 20.26
C ASP A 36 10.40 52.36 19.60
N ALA A 37 10.25 52.81 18.34
CA ALA A 37 9.04 52.66 17.55
C ALA A 37 8.69 51.18 17.29
N LEU A 38 9.69 50.38 16.92
CA LEU A 38 9.52 48.93 16.72
C LEU A 38 9.16 48.25 18.05
N TYR A 39 9.82 48.58 19.13
CA TYR A 39 9.53 48.05 20.45
C TYR A 39 8.09 48.33 20.87
N MET A 40 7.66 49.63 20.78
CA MET A 40 6.25 50.00 21.08
C MET A 40 5.25 49.26 20.20
N THR A 41 5.52 49.13 18.91
CA THR A 41 4.68 48.39 17.99
C THR A 41 4.58 46.92 18.38
N VAL A 42 5.70 46.26 18.66
CA VAL A 42 5.74 44.84 19.02
C VAL A 42 4.98 44.59 20.32
N ILE A 43 5.23 45.35 21.40
CA ILE A 43 4.52 45.16 22.68
C ILE A 43 3.02 45.43 22.57
N THR A 44 2.59 46.31 21.66
CA THR A 44 1.20 46.59 21.39
C THR A 44 0.53 45.50 20.57
N VAL A 45 1.10 45.11 19.44
CA VAL A 45 0.58 44.09 18.53
C VAL A 45 0.59 42.72 19.19
N THR A 46 1.58 42.39 20.02
CA THR A 46 1.64 41.13 20.77
C THR A 46 0.82 41.12 22.04
N THR A 47 0.09 42.19 22.35
CA THR A 47 -0.76 42.37 23.54
C THR A 47 -0.02 42.23 24.87
N VAL A 48 1.31 42.44 24.89
CA VAL A 48 2.12 42.41 26.12
C VAL A 48 1.93 43.66 26.96
N GLY A 49 1.89 44.85 26.33
CA GLY A 49 1.42 46.10 26.93
C GLY A 49 2.18 46.56 28.16
N PHE A 50 3.57 46.57 28.13
CA PHE A 50 4.36 47.01 29.27
C PHE A 50 4.15 48.46 29.67
N GLY A 51 3.63 49.29 28.78
CA GLY A 51 3.39 50.69 28.98
C GLY A 51 3.97 51.61 27.92
N GLU A 52 3.72 52.89 28.06
CA GLU A 52 4.24 53.95 27.15
C GLU A 52 5.68 54.30 27.53
N LEU A 53 6.53 54.51 26.53
CA LEU A 53 7.89 54.98 26.76
C LEU A 53 7.94 56.45 27.18
N GLN A 54 6.97 57.23 26.71
CA GLN A 54 6.70 58.60 27.06
C GLN A 54 5.19 58.84 27.09
N PRO A 55 4.65 59.82 27.88
CA PRO A 55 3.22 60.10 27.89
C PRO A 55 2.70 60.50 26.50
N PHE A 56 1.70 59.73 26.01
CA PHE A 56 1.14 59.93 24.68
C PHE A 56 0.25 61.17 24.58
N SER A 57 0.40 61.88 23.47
CA SER A 57 -0.56 62.90 23.01
C SER A 57 -1.89 62.30 22.63
N PRO A 58 -2.97 63.07 22.49
CA PRO A 58 -4.26 62.57 22.05
C PRO A 58 -4.23 61.86 20.69
N GLU A 59 -3.41 62.33 19.73
CA GLU A 59 -3.25 61.76 18.40
C GLU A 59 -2.57 60.39 18.47
N GLU A 60 -1.54 60.26 19.27
CA GLU A 60 -0.82 58.97 19.50
C GLU A 60 -1.72 57.93 20.16
N LYS A 61 -2.56 58.36 21.12
CA LYS A 61 -3.56 57.50 21.75
C LYS A 61 -4.58 56.95 20.73
N ILE A 62 -5.10 57.83 19.85
CA ILE A 62 -6.03 57.41 18.80
C ILE A 62 -5.36 56.41 17.84
N PHE A 63 -4.12 56.69 17.41
CA PHE A 63 -3.35 55.76 16.56
C PHE A 63 -3.14 54.40 17.25
N THR A 64 -2.75 54.43 18.52
CA THR A 64 -2.55 53.18 19.31
C THR A 64 -3.83 52.39 19.47
N ILE A 65 -4.99 53.04 19.72
CA ILE A 65 -6.28 52.39 19.76
C ILE A 65 -6.59 51.70 18.42
N PHE A 66 -6.37 52.39 17.30
CA PHE A 66 -6.55 51.80 15.96
C PHE A 66 -5.60 50.61 15.73
N LEU A 67 -4.36 50.70 16.14
CA LEU A 67 -3.36 49.63 16.03
C LEU A 67 -3.78 48.42 16.87
N ILE A 68 -4.27 48.62 18.10
CA ILE A 68 -4.78 47.56 18.98
C ILE A 68 -5.96 46.84 18.35
N LEU A 69 -6.99 47.58 17.92
CA LEU A 69 -8.19 46.99 17.31
C LEU A 69 -7.86 46.19 16.06
N THR A 70 -6.99 46.70 15.20
CA THR A 70 -6.56 46.02 13.99
C THR A 70 -5.73 44.76 14.31
N SER A 71 -4.84 44.82 15.32
CA SER A 71 -4.02 43.68 15.74
C SER A 71 -4.89 42.53 16.30
N ILE A 72 -5.94 42.84 17.09
CA ILE A 72 -6.86 41.83 17.61
C ILE A 72 -7.60 41.11 16.48
N LEU A 73 -8.03 41.83 15.44
CA LEU A 73 -8.67 41.20 14.27
C LEU A 73 -7.72 40.27 13.50
N ILE A 74 -6.49 40.71 13.30
CA ILE A 74 -5.45 39.89 12.62
C ILE A 74 -5.14 38.64 13.46
N PHE A 75 -4.97 38.80 14.77
CA PHE A 75 -4.71 37.68 15.68
C PHE A 75 -5.86 36.68 15.69
N GLY A 76 -7.12 37.15 15.80
CA GLY A 76 -8.32 36.31 15.73
C GLY A 76 -8.38 35.50 14.43
N TYR A 77 -8.09 36.15 13.29
CA TYR A 77 -8.00 35.47 12.00
C TYR A 77 -6.88 34.42 11.96
N ALA A 78 -5.72 34.71 12.52
CA ALA A 78 -4.58 33.79 12.59
C ALA A 78 -4.90 32.55 13.46
N VAL A 79 -5.51 32.76 14.64
CA VAL A 79 -5.94 31.68 15.54
C VAL A 79 -7.01 30.80 14.86
N SER A 80 -8.01 31.41 14.21
CA SER A 80 -9.03 30.68 13.47
C SER A 80 -8.42 29.81 12.35
N ALA A 81 -7.51 30.36 11.55
CA ALA A 81 -6.83 29.63 10.47
C ALA A 81 -5.95 28.51 11.01
N PHE A 82 -5.27 28.71 12.14
CA PHE A 82 -4.46 27.71 12.81
C PHE A 82 -5.32 26.57 13.38
N SER A 83 -6.44 26.90 14.03
CA SER A 83 -7.39 25.92 14.55
C SER A 83 -7.98 25.07 13.41
N GLU A 84 -8.37 25.70 12.30
CA GLU A 84 -8.84 24.98 11.11
C GLU A 84 -7.77 24.00 10.57
N TYR A 85 -6.51 24.42 10.62
CA TYR A 85 -5.38 23.55 10.20
C TYR A 85 -5.20 22.34 11.11
N LEU A 86 -5.27 22.51 12.43
CA LEU A 86 -5.17 21.42 13.39
C LEU A 86 -6.36 20.44 13.27
N VAL A 87 -7.58 20.99 13.21
CA VAL A 87 -8.80 20.19 13.08
C VAL A 87 -8.88 19.46 11.74
N SER A 88 -8.31 20.01 10.67
CA SER A 88 -8.29 19.36 9.35
C SER A 88 -7.47 18.07 9.28
N GLY A 89 -6.71 17.70 10.32
CA GLY A 89 -5.89 16.49 10.40
C GLY A 89 -4.69 16.45 9.44
N LYS A 90 -4.56 17.42 8.52
CA LYS A 90 -3.51 17.46 7.49
C LYS A 90 -2.09 17.44 8.06
N PHE A 91 -1.92 17.99 9.25
CA PHE A 91 -0.64 17.96 9.96
C PHE A 91 -0.22 16.53 10.27
N PHE A 92 -1.13 15.72 10.80
CA PHE A 92 -0.89 14.33 11.15
C PHE A 92 -0.77 13.43 9.91
N GLU A 93 -1.55 13.70 8.84
CA GLU A 93 -1.46 12.97 7.58
C GLU A 93 -0.05 13.05 6.96
N HIS A 94 0.57 14.23 6.92
CA HIS A 94 1.92 14.41 6.38
C HIS A 94 3.01 13.66 7.15
N PHE A 95 2.94 13.67 8.49
CA PHE A 95 3.91 12.91 9.30
C PHE A 95 3.74 11.41 9.11
N LYS A 96 2.49 10.96 9.00
CA LYS A 96 2.17 9.57 8.78
C LYS A 96 2.67 9.09 7.41
N GLN A 97 2.38 9.82 6.33
CA GLN A 97 2.85 9.50 4.98
C GLN A 97 4.37 9.34 4.95
N ARG A 98 5.12 10.27 5.52
CA ARG A 98 6.59 10.18 5.60
C ARG A 98 7.07 8.93 6.35
N ARG A 99 6.37 8.54 7.42
CA ARG A 99 6.69 7.32 8.18
C ARG A 99 6.43 6.07 7.35
N VAL A 100 5.29 6.00 6.67
CA VAL A 100 4.92 4.88 5.78
C VAL A 100 5.90 4.78 4.62
N GLU A 101 6.20 5.87 3.92
CA GLU A 101 7.20 5.90 2.84
C GLU A 101 8.58 5.41 3.31
N LYS A 102 9.01 5.83 4.52
CA LYS A 102 10.26 5.34 5.10
C LYS A 102 10.24 3.83 5.33
N GLN A 103 9.15 3.27 5.80
CA GLN A 103 8.99 1.83 5.98
C GLN A 103 9.01 1.09 4.63
N ILE A 104 8.30 1.60 3.61
CA ILE A 104 8.26 1.01 2.26
C ILE A 104 9.64 1.02 1.61
N ARG A 105 10.43 2.09 1.75
CA ARG A 105 11.80 2.17 1.20
C ARG A 105 12.73 1.05 1.66
N HIS A 106 12.47 0.47 2.84
CA HIS A 106 13.24 -0.66 3.39
C HIS A 106 12.70 -2.02 2.96
N LEU A 107 11.52 -2.08 2.33
CA LEU A 107 10.98 -3.32 1.81
C LEU A 107 11.74 -3.77 0.55
N LYS A 108 11.91 -5.09 0.43
CA LYS A 108 12.43 -5.76 -0.76
C LYS A 108 11.62 -7.04 -0.97
N GLY A 109 11.36 -7.38 -2.23
CA GLY A 109 10.63 -8.58 -2.59
C GLY A 109 9.18 -8.62 -2.08
N HIS A 110 8.60 -7.46 -1.73
CA HIS A 110 7.22 -7.35 -1.28
C HIS A 110 6.23 -7.40 -2.44
N THR A 111 4.96 -7.53 -2.12
CA THR A 111 3.84 -7.49 -3.07
C THR A 111 3.16 -6.13 -3.00
N ILE A 112 2.91 -5.51 -4.15
CA ILE A 112 2.05 -4.32 -4.25
C ILE A 112 0.65 -4.78 -4.65
N VAL A 113 -0.39 -4.30 -3.95
CA VAL A 113 -1.79 -4.57 -4.28
C VAL A 113 -2.49 -3.27 -4.61
N CYS A 114 -2.86 -3.09 -5.88
CA CYS A 114 -3.57 -1.91 -6.36
C CYS A 114 -5.07 -2.12 -6.29
N GLY A 115 -5.73 -1.37 -5.41
CA GLY A 115 -7.16 -1.42 -5.12
C GLY A 115 -7.51 -2.33 -3.95
N PHE A 116 -8.31 -1.81 -2.99
CA PHE A 116 -8.83 -2.53 -1.84
C PHE A 116 -10.34 -2.85 -1.98
N GLY A 117 -10.73 -3.21 -3.21
CA GLY A 117 -12.06 -3.73 -3.52
C GLY A 117 -12.22 -5.19 -3.09
N ARG A 118 -13.29 -5.88 -3.56
CA ARG A 118 -13.58 -7.28 -3.23
C ARG A 118 -12.37 -8.20 -3.46
N ASN A 119 -11.78 -8.17 -4.64
CA ASN A 119 -10.66 -9.03 -5.01
C ASN A 119 -9.36 -8.64 -4.28
N GLY A 120 -9.07 -7.33 -4.16
CA GLY A 120 -7.90 -6.86 -3.43
C GLY A 120 -7.93 -7.27 -1.95
N ARG A 121 -9.07 -7.15 -1.28
CA ARG A 121 -9.24 -7.61 0.11
C ARG A 121 -8.94 -9.10 0.27
N GLN A 122 -9.47 -9.93 -0.62
CA GLN A 122 -9.21 -11.38 -0.57
C GLN A 122 -7.73 -11.72 -0.80
N ALA A 123 -7.10 -11.02 -1.76
CA ALA A 123 -5.66 -11.17 -1.99
C ALA A 123 -4.83 -10.80 -0.74
N ILE A 124 -5.16 -9.68 -0.09
CA ILE A 124 -4.47 -9.21 1.12
C ILE A 124 -4.65 -10.17 2.29
N LEU A 125 -5.87 -10.67 2.53
CA LEU A 125 -6.14 -11.68 3.56
C LEU A 125 -5.29 -12.93 3.36
N LYS A 126 -5.26 -13.44 2.11
CA LYS A 126 -4.46 -14.62 1.79
C LYS A 126 -2.96 -14.36 1.94
N LEU A 127 -2.45 -13.21 1.46
CA LEU A 127 -1.06 -12.81 1.66
C LEU A 127 -0.68 -12.70 3.13
N GLY A 128 -1.58 -12.15 3.96
CA GLY A 128 -1.40 -12.05 5.41
C GLY A 128 -1.28 -13.42 6.08
N ASN A 129 -2.14 -14.37 5.73
CA ASN A 129 -2.10 -15.74 6.26
C ASN A 129 -0.76 -16.44 5.95
N TYR A 130 -0.14 -16.13 4.80
CA TYR A 130 1.18 -16.64 4.44
C TYR A 130 2.34 -15.76 4.92
N ASN A 131 2.10 -14.81 5.81
CA ASN A 131 3.12 -13.86 6.32
C ASN A 131 3.91 -13.15 5.21
N LYS A 132 3.30 -12.92 4.04
CA LYS A 132 3.94 -12.18 2.95
C LYS A 132 3.86 -10.69 3.21
N LYS A 133 4.96 -9.96 2.97
CA LYS A 133 4.98 -8.50 3.08
C LYS A 133 4.26 -7.89 1.88
N PHE A 134 3.38 -6.95 2.13
CA PHE A 134 2.65 -6.25 1.05
C PHE A 134 2.40 -4.77 1.39
N VAL A 135 2.15 -4.00 0.34
CA VAL A 135 1.76 -2.58 0.38
C VAL A 135 0.50 -2.42 -0.45
N VAL A 136 -0.48 -1.72 0.07
CA VAL A 136 -1.75 -1.45 -0.62
C VAL A 136 -1.73 -0.06 -1.21
N VAL A 137 -2.10 0.07 -2.49
CA VAL A 137 -2.35 1.36 -3.14
C VAL A 137 -3.86 1.54 -3.29
N GLU A 138 -4.41 2.59 -2.71
CA GLU A 138 -5.85 2.87 -2.76
C GLU A 138 -6.10 4.39 -2.88
N LYS A 139 -7.12 4.75 -3.67
CA LYS A 139 -7.46 6.15 -3.95
C LYS A 139 -8.48 6.74 -2.96
N LYS A 140 -9.33 5.89 -2.39
CA LYS A 140 -10.45 6.32 -1.53
C LYS A 140 -9.98 6.53 -0.10
N LYS A 141 -10.15 7.77 0.41
CA LYS A 141 -9.76 8.14 1.78
C LYS A 141 -10.44 7.32 2.86
N GLU A 142 -11.72 7.00 2.66
CA GLU A 142 -12.48 6.19 3.62
C GLU A 142 -11.88 4.79 3.75
N THR A 143 -11.40 4.24 2.63
CA THR A 143 -10.75 2.93 2.59
C THR A 143 -9.35 2.98 3.20
N ILE A 144 -8.60 4.05 2.98
CA ILE A 144 -7.31 4.31 3.61
C ILE A 144 -7.44 4.33 5.14
N ALA A 145 -8.48 4.97 5.69
CA ALA A 145 -8.72 4.99 7.13
C ALA A 145 -8.94 3.58 7.71
N ILE A 146 -9.57 2.68 6.96
CA ILE A 146 -9.76 1.27 7.36
C ILE A 146 -8.42 0.52 7.37
N LEU A 147 -7.61 0.69 6.32
CA LEU A 147 -6.29 0.07 6.21
C LEU A 147 -5.37 0.51 7.35
N ASP A 148 -5.44 1.79 7.70
CA ASP A 148 -4.70 2.38 8.79
C ASP A 148 -5.08 1.80 10.16
N ALA A 149 -6.39 1.68 10.41
CA ALA A 149 -6.88 1.09 11.65
C ALA A 149 -6.44 -0.38 11.81
N GLN A 150 -6.23 -1.07 10.69
CA GLN A 150 -5.72 -2.45 10.65
C GLN A 150 -4.18 -2.54 10.67
N GLY A 151 -3.46 -1.39 10.68
CA GLY A 151 -2.00 -1.37 10.65
C GLY A 151 -1.39 -1.83 9.32
N ILE A 152 -2.16 -1.83 8.24
CA ILE A 152 -1.72 -2.26 6.91
C ILE A 152 -0.95 -1.13 6.24
N LEU A 153 0.27 -1.41 5.74
CA LEU A 153 1.05 -0.46 4.96
C LEU A 153 0.31 -0.09 3.69
N ASN A 154 0.05 1.20 3.51
CA ASN A 154 -0.74 1.68 2.39
C ASN A 154 -0.21 3.01 1.85
N ILE A 155 -0.50 3.28 0.58
CA ILE A 155 -0.27 4.55 -0.12
C ILE A 155 -1.63 5.07 -0.60
N GLU A 156 -1.99 6.27 -0.18
CA GLU A 156 -3.13 7.01 -0.74
C GLU A 156 -2.72 7.58 -2.10
N GLY A 157 -3.31 7.07 -3.18
CA GLY A 157 -3.01 7.58 -4.52
C GLY A 157 -3.71 6.80 -5.63
N ASP A 158 -3.60 7.35 -6.83
CA ASP A 158 -4.06 6.70 -8.05
C ASP A 158 -2.96 5.76 -8.56
N ALA A 159 -3.24 4.46 -8.57
CA ALA A 159 -2.29 3.44 -8.99
C ALA A 159 -1.89 3.52 -10.48
N THR A 160 -2.63 4.29 -11.29
CA THR A 160 -2.29 4.52 -12.69
C THR A 160 -1.15 5.51 -12.89
N LEU A 161 -0.75 6.23 -11.82
CA LEU A 161 0.33 7.22 -11.85
C LEU A 161 1.66 6.57 -11.43
N ASP A 162 2.71 6.87 -12.19
CA ASP A 162 4.08 6.38 -11.96
C ASP A 162 4.56 6.70 -10.55
N GLU A 163 4.36 7.94 -10.10
CA GLU A 163 4.78 8.44 -8.79
C GLU A 163 4.16 7.64 -7.63
N THR A 164 2.91 7.17 -7.81
CA THR A 164 2.21 6.36 -6.82
C THR A 164 2.83 4.97 -6.69
N LEU A 165 3.14 4.32 -7.82
CA LEU A 165 3.81 3.02 -7.83
C LEU A 165 5.25 3.11 -7.32
N GLN A 166 5.96 4.19 -7.63
CA GLN A 166 7.29 4.46 -7.08
C GLN A 166 7.24 4.64 -5.56
N SER A 167 6.26 5.38 -5.04
CA SER A 167 6.03 5.53 -3.61
C SER A 167 5.70 4.20 -2.92
N ALA A 168 5.04 3.28 -3.63
CA ALA A 168 4.77 1.92 -3.18
C ALA A 168 6.00 0.98 -3.29
N GLY A 169 7.12 1.45 -3.85
CA GLY A 169 8.38 0.71 -3.96
C GLY A 169 8.42 -0.30 -5.10
N ILE A 170 7.77 -0.02 -6.22
CA ILE A 170 7.70 -0.93 -7.40
C ILE A 170 9.07 -1.42 -7.86
N GLU A 171 10.10 -0.58 -7.78
CA GLU A 171 11.47 -0.92 -8.21
C GLU A 171 12.07 -2.11 -7.46
N LYS A 172 11.58 -2.39 -6.24
CA LYS A 172 12.05 -3.46 -5.35
C LYS A 172 10.99 -4.53 -5.08
N ALA A 173 9.80 -4.38 -5.63
CA ALA A 173 8.71 -5.32 -5.49
C ALA A 173 8.96 -6.59 -6.32
N ALA A 174 8.66 -7.76 -5.77
CA ALA A 174 8.70 -9.02 -6.52
C ALA A 174 7.37 -9.28 -7.24
N PHE A 175 6.26 -8.79 -6.71
CA PHE A 175 4.93 -9.04 -7.24
C PHE A 175 4.11 -7.76 -7.24
N LEU A 176 3.23 -7.63 -8.24
CA LEU A 176 2.18 -6.64 -8.28
C LEU A 176 0.85 -7.31 -8.63
N ILE A 177 -0.18 -7.03 -7.85
CA ILE A 177 -1.55 -7.45 -8.10
C ILE A 177 -2.38 -6.20 -8.38
N THR A 178 -2.92 -6.06 -9.59
CA THR A 178 -3.87 -4.99 -9.88
C THR A 178 -5.29 -5.54 -9.93
N ALA A 179 -6.15 -5.00 -9.06
CA ALA A 179 -7.54 -5.43 -8.83
C ALA A 179 -8.51 -4.25 -8.87
N LEU A 180 -8.22 -3.27 -9.74
CA LEU A 180 -9.05 -2.10 -9.95
C LEU A 180 -10.36 -2.48 -10.67
N PRO A 181 -11.43 -1.67 -10.51
CA PRO A 181 -12.71 -1.94 -11.18
C PRO A 181 -12.64 -1.85 -12.69
N SER A 182 -11.77 -0.99 -13.23
CA SER A 182 -11.65 -0.69 -14.67
C SER A 182 -10.52 -1.49 -15.31
N ASP A 183 -10.82 -2.20 -16.40
CA ASP A 183 -9.80 -2.90 -17.21
C ASP A 183 -8.79 -1.94 -17.84
N ALA A 184 -9.22 -0.71 -18.18
CA ALA A 184 -8.33 0.32 -18.71
C ALA A 184 -7.31 0.76 -17.64
N ASP A 185 -7.77 1.00 -16.41
CA ASP A 185 -6.89 1.38 -15.31
C ASP A 185 -5.92 0.23 -14.97
N ASN A 186 -6.41 -1.02 -14.95
CA ASN A 186 -5.55 -2.19 -14.79
C ASN A 186 -4.48 -2.27 -15.88
N LEU A 187 -4.84 -1.94 -17.14
CA LEU A 187 -3.88 -1.92 -18.24
C LEU A 187 -2.79 -0.85 -18.05
N PHE A 188 -3.17 0.35 -17.63
CA PHE A 188 -2.20 1.41 -17.31
C PHE A 188 -1.26 0.99 -16.19
N VAL A 189 -1.79 0.42 -15.09
CA VAL A 189 -0.97 -0.10 -13.98
C VAL A 189 0.02 -1.17 -14.48
N VAL A 190 -0.44 -2.11 -15.33
CA VAL A 190 0.43 -3.16 -15.89
C VAL A 190 1.54 -2.57 -16.74
N LEU A 191 1.23 -1.63 -17.63
CA LEU A 191 2.21 -0.96 -18.49
C LEU A 191 3.25 -0.22 -17.67
N THR A 192 2.81 0.63 -16.74
CA THR A 192 3.70 1.39 -15.86
C THR A 192 4.58 0.47 -15.01
N ALA A 193 4.00 -0.56 -14.39
CA ALA A 193 4.77 -1.50 -13.59
C ALA A 193 5.81 -2.27 -14.40
N SER A 194 5.45 -2.73 -15.62
CA SER A 194 6.37 -3.42 -16.53
C SER A 194 7.53 -2.53 -17.00
N GLN A 195 7.27 -1.23 -17.13
CA GLN A 195 8.30 -0.24 -17.49
C GLN A 195 9.24 0.04 -16.33
N LEU A 196 8.71 0.22 -15.11
CA LEU A 196 9.48 0.58 -13.92
C LEU A 196 10.28 -0.59 -13.34
N ASN A 197 9.75 -1.83 -13.46
CA ASN A 197 10.42 -3.04 -12.95
C ASN A 197 10.12 -4.25 -13.84
N LYS A 198 11.07 -4.61 -14.69
CA LYS A 198 10.95 -5.74 -15.64
C LYS A 198 10.93 -7.11 -14.95
N ASP A 199 11.47 -7.22 -13.74
CA ASP A 199 11.55 -8.47 -12.99
C ASP A 199 10.28 -8.69 -12.11
N CYS A 200 9.43 -7.69 -11.99
CA CYS A 200 8.20 -7.78 -11.22
C CYS A 200 7.19 -8.72 -11.89
N VAL A 201 6.72 -9.70 -11.13
CA VAL A 201 5.66 -10.60 -11.60
C VAL A 201 4.31 -9.91 -11.42
N ILE A 202 3.66 -9.55 -12.54
CA ILE A 202 2.42 -8.81 -12.55
C ILE A 202 1.23 -9.76 -12.73
N ILE A 203 0.25 -9.64 -11.83
CA ILE A 203 -1.03 -10.34 -11.85
C ILE A 203 -2.12 -9.30 -11.99
N SER A 204 -2.98 -9.43 -13.02
CA SER A 204 -4.03 -8.46 -13.29
C SER A 204 -5.41 -9.08 -13.24
N ARG A 205 -6.37 -8.33 -12.67
CA ARG A 205 -7.79 -8.60 -12.89
C ARG A 205 -8.19 -8.15 -14.30
N ALA A 206 -9.06 -8.91 -14.94
CA ALA A 206 -9.83 -8.48 -16.11
C ALA A 206 -11.32 -8.76 -15.88
N GLU A 207 -12.17 -7.89 -16.41
CA GLU A 207 -13.61 -8.07 -16.44
C GLU A 207 -14.05 -8.64 -17.81
N LYS A 208 -13.45 -8.12 -18.90
CA LYS A 208 -13.81 -8.47 -20.27
C LYS A 208 -12.78 -9.40 -20.91
N GLU A 209 -13.26 -10.41 -21.66
CA GLU A 209 -12.40 -11.30 -22.44
C GLU A 209 -11.49 -10.53 -23.42
N SER A 210 -12.01 -9.45 -24.00
CA SER A 210 -11.23 -8.60 -24.92
C SER A 210 -10.04 -7.90 -24.25
N SER A 211 -10.10 -7.70 -22.93
CA SER A 211 -9.03 -7.08 -22.14
C SER A 211 -7.95 -8.09 -21.76
N TYR A 212 -8.30 -9.36 -21.65
CA TYR A 212 -7.37 -10.44 -21.28
C TYR A 212 -6.09 -10.45 -22.13
N LYS A 213 -6.26 -10.48 -23.45
CA LYS A 213 -5.14 -10.49 -24.40
C LYS A 213 -4.28 -9.22 -24.31
N LYS A 214 -4.93 -8.06 -24.14
CA LYS A 214 -4.26 -6.75 -24.02
C LYS A 214 -3.41 -6.70 -22.75
N LEU A 215 -3.95 -7.14 -21.62
CA LEU A 215 -3.23 -7.20 -20.34
C LEU A 215 -2.03 -8.17 -20.40
N LYS A 216 -2.20 -9.31 -21.05
CA LYS A 216 -1.09 -10.26 -21.32
C LYS A 216 0.01 -9.62 -22.15
N PHE A 217 -0.38 -8.94 -23.23
CA PHE A 217 0.56 -8.23 -24.12
C PHE A 217 1.29 -7.09 -23.41
N ALA A 218 0.61 -6.38 -22.50
CA ALA A 218 1.18 -5.31 -21.70
C ALA A 218 2.20 -5.78 -20.65
N GLY A 219 2.32 -7.09 -20.42
CA GLY A 219 3.32 -7.66 -19.50
C GLY A 219 2.74 -8.36 -18.26
N ALA A 220 1.41 -8.50 -18.16
CA ALA A 220 0.84 -9.28 -17.06
C ALA A 220 1.17 -10.78 -17.24
N LYS A 221 1.90 -11.36 -16.27
CA LYS A 221 2.21 -12.80 -16.29
C LYS A 221 0.95 -13.63 -16.13
N ASN A 222 0.03 -13.19 -15.26
CA ASN A 222 -1.26 -13.83 -15.06
C ASN A 222 -2.38 -12.80 -15.16
N VAL A 223 -3.47 -13.19 -15.83
CA VAL A 223 -4.69 -12.38 -15.91
C VAL A 223 -5.83 -13.25 -15.40
N ILE A 224 -6.57 -12.74 -14.43
CA ILE A 224 -7.66 -13.43 -13.76
C ILE A 224 -8.98 -12.72 -14.09
N MET A 225 -9.98 -13.50 -14.46
CA MET A 225 -11.36 -13.04 -14.66
C MET A 225 -12.24 -13.62 -13.52
N PRO A 226 -12.39 -12.91 -12.40
CA PRO A 226 -13.01 -13.47 -11.20
C PRO A 226 -14.46 -13.91 -11.41
N ASP A 227 -15.23 -13.15 -12.17
CA ASP A 227 -16.63 -13.44 -12.41
C ASP A 227 -16.80 -14.70 -13.28
N LYS A 228 -15.91 -14.91 -14.27
CA LYS A 228 -15.86 -16.14 -15.08
C LYS A 228 -15.50 -17.34 -14.21
N LEU A 229 -14.42 -17.22 -13.40
CA LEU A 229 -14.01 -18.29 -12.48
C LEU A 229 -15.12 -18.64 -11.49
N GLY A 230 -15.77 -17.63 -10.92
CA GLY A 230 -16.88 -17.84 -9.99
C GLY A 230 -18.09 -18.51 -10.67
N GLY A 231 -18.44 -18.08 -11.89
CA GLY A 231 -19.50 -18.69 -12.68
C GLY A 231 -19.22 -20.14 -13.04
N ASP A 232 -18.00 -20.42 -13.52
CA ASP A 232 -17.56 -21.78 -13.85
C ASP A 232 -17.58 -22.68 -12.60
N HIS A 233 -17.14 -22.18 -11.44
CA HIS A 233 -17.19 -22.93 -10.19
C HIS A 233 -18.62 -23.22 -9.73
N MET A 234 -19.52 -22.22 -9.78
CA MET A 234 -20.93 -22.42 -9.46
C MET A 234 -21.60 -23.47 -10.37
N ALA A 235 -21.30 -23.45 -11.68
CA ALA A 235 -21.82 -24.45 -12.62
C ALA A 235 -21.26 -25.85 -12.30
N SER A 236 -19.99 -25.94 -11.92
CA SER A 236 -19.36 -27.22 -11.55
C SER A 236 -19.97 -27.84 -10.31
N LEU A 237 -20.42 -27.04 -9.33
CA LEU A 237 -21.17 -27.54 -8.16
C LEU A 237 -22.52 -28.16 -8.52
N VAL A 238 -23.10 -27.81 -9.67
CA VAL A 238 -24.33 -28.45 -10.20
C VAL A 238 -24.01 -29.71 -10.97
N THR A 239 -22.93 -29.70 -11.77
CA THR A 239 -22.62 -30.79 -12.70
C THR A 239 -21.82 -31.94 -12.06
N THR A 240 -20.90 -31.59 -11.15
CA THR A 240 -19.97 -32.55 -10.50
C THR A 240 -19.73 -32.18 -9.03
N PRO A 241 -20.78 -32.13 -8.18
CA PRO A 241 -20.70 -31.65 -6.81
C PRO A 241 -19.67 -32.39 -5.97
N ASP A 242 -19.70 -33.74 -6.02
CA ASP A 242 -18.80 -34.56 -5.19
C ASP A 242 -17.33 -34.37 -5.55
N VAL A 243 -17.02 -34.15 -6.83
CA VAL A 243 -15.66 -33.90 -7.29
C VAL A 243 -15.17 -32.54 -6.80
N ILE A 244 -16.01 -31.51 -6.90
CA ILE A 244 -15.67 -30.18 -6.43
C ILE A 244 -15.47 -30.17 -4.92
N GLU A 245 -16.42 -30.76 -4.15
CA GLU A 245 -16.29 -30.87 -2.69
C GLU A 245 -15.01 -31.63 -2.32
N PHE A 246 -14.66 -32.69 -3.02
CA PHE A 246 -13.41 -33.41 -2.79
C PHE A 246 -12.16 -32.54 -3.05
N VAL A 247 -12.12 -31.81 -4.18
CA VAL A 247 -10.99 -30.93 -4.54
C VAL A 247 -10.86 -29.78 -3.53
N ASP A 248 -11.98 -29.18 -3.11
CA ASP A 248 -11.97 -28.11 -2.12
C ASP A 248 -11.41 -28.60 -0.78
N ARG A 249 -11.76 -29.83 -0.37
CA ARG A 249 -11.19 -30.46 0.84
C ARG A 249 -9.70 -30.76 0.73
N LEU A 250 -9.15 -30.94 -0.49
CA LEU A 250 -7.71 -31.10 -0.70
C LEU A 250 -6.94 -29.79 -0.55
N THR A 251 -7.58 -28.66 -0.82
CA THR A 251 -6.96 -27.34 -0.87
C THR A 251 -7.16 -26.50 0.38
N ILE A 252 -8.08 -26.87 1.26
CA ILE A 252 -8.32 -26.14 2.52
C ILE A 252 -7.25 -26.55 3.54
N GLU A 253 -6.40 -25.59 3.91
CA GLU A 253 -5.48 -25.70 5.04
C GLU A 253 -6.28 -25.87 6.34
N GLY A 254 -6.18 -27.01 7.01
CA GLY A 254 -6.82 -27.29 8.29
C GLY A 254 -6.41 -28.65 8.84
N GLU A 255 -6.52 -28.86 10.15
CA GLU A 255 -6.03 -30.03 10.90
C GLU A 255 -6.63 -31.38 10.48
N THR A 256 -7.60 -31.44 9.56
CA THR A 256 -8.35 -32.68 9.25
C THR A 256 -8.39 -33.05 7.77
N THR A 257 -7.70 -32.34 6.88
CA THR A 257 -7.80 -32.54 5.42
C THR A 257 -6.47 -32.90 4.78
N ALA A 258 -6.53 -33.63 3.67
CA ALA A 258 -5.36 -34.01 2.92
C ALA A 258 -4.67 -32.78 2.33
N ASN A 259 -3.35 -32.69 2.48
CA ASN A 259 -2.54 -31.60 1.94
C ASN A 259 -1.86 -32.00 0.65
N LEU A 260 -1.77 -31.04 -0.27
CA LEU A 260 -0.91 -31.13 -1.43
C LEU A 260 0.45 -30.49 -1.11
N GLU A 261 1.53 -31.20 -1.36
CA GLU A 261 2.90 -30.73 -1.14
C GLU A 261 3.71 -30.85 -2.41
N GLU A 262 4.55 -29.84 -2.67
CA GLU A 262 5.54 -29.88 -3.76
C GLU A 262 6.91 -30.27 -3.19
N ILE A 263 7.56 -31.26 -3.79
CA ILE A 263 8.90 -31.68 -3.43
C ILE A 263 9.81 -31.46 -4.64
N ALA A 264 10.81 -30.59 -4.50
CA ALA A 264 11.82 -30.48 -5.53
C ALA A 264 12.72 -31.74 -5.51
N VAL A 265 12.94 -32.35 -6.66
CA VAL A 265 13.82 -33.52 -6.75
C VAL A 265 15.23 -33.20 -6.28
N ASN A 266 15.67 -31.95 -6.42
CA ASN A 266 16.97 -31.48 -5.94
C ASN A 266 17.11 -31.53 -4.40
N ASP A 267 15.98 -31.48 -3.67
CA ASP A 267 15.95 -31.55 -2.19
C ASP A 267 15.94 -32.98 -1.69
N LEU A 268 15.69 -33.97 -2.57
CA LEU A 268 15.74 -35.37 -2.20
C LEU A 268 17.16 -35.85 -1.89
N PRO A 269 17.33 -36.82 -0.99
CA PRO A 269 18.63 -37.46 -0.77
C PRO A 269 19.26 -37.98 -2.08
N LYS A 270 20.56 -37.75 -2.27
CA LYS A 270 21.31 -38.07 -3.51
C LYS A 270 21.10 -39.51 -4.00
N LYS A 271 20.81 -40.45 -3.11
CA LYS A 271 20.55 -41.85 -3.46
C LYS A 271 19.33 -42.05 -4.37
N TYR A 272 18.40 -41.05 -4.43
CA TYR A 272 17.20 -41.12 -5.28
C TYR A 272 17.36 -40.40 -6.62
N MET A 273 18.42 -39.66 -6.83
CA MET A 273 18.71 -39.03 -8.13
C MET A 273 18.86 -40.06 -9.24
N ASN A 274 18.19 -39.82 -10.37
CA ASN A 274 18.08 -40.74 -11.52
C ASN A 274 17.38 -42.08 -11.23
N LYS A 275 16.81 -42.24 -10.07
CA LYS A 275 15.89 -43.34 -9.73
C LYS A 275 14.49 -43.05 -10.29
N THR A 276 13.61 -44.05 -10.22
CA THR A 276 12.21 -43.89 -10.65
C THR A 276 11.32 -43.46 -9.47
N ILE A 277 10.10 -43.01 -9.76
CA ILE A 277 9.05 -42.78 -8.73
C ILE A 277 8.80 -44.08 -7.94
N LEU A 278 8.87 -45.26 -8.62
CA LEU A 278 8.71 -46.55 -7.97
C LEU A 278 9.82 -46.80 -6.92
N ASP A 279 11.07 -46.50 -7.28
CA ASP A 279 12.22 -46.70 -6.38
C ASP A 279 12.16 -45.80 -5.14
N LEU A 280 11.43 -44.68 -5.20
CA LEU A 280 11.21 -43.81 -4.06
C LEU A 280 10.34 -44.48 -2.98
N ASP A 281 9.49 -45.41 -3.40
CA ASP A 281 8.53 -46.18 -2.54
C ASP A 281 7.79 -45.32 -1.50
N LEU A 282 7.39 -44.09 -1.96
CA LEU A 282 6.93 -42.98 -1.13
C LEU A 282 5.69 -43.38 -0.32
N ARG A 283 4.78 -44.13 -0.95
CA ARG A 283 3.54 -44.57 -0.31
C ARG A 283 3.80 -45.51 0.87
N LYS A 284 4.75 -46.42 0.75
CA LYS A 284 5.10 -47.36 1.81
C LYS A 284 5.88 -46.67 2.95
N GLN A 285 6.75 -45.70 2.60
CA GLN A 285 7.59 -45.02 3.58
C GLN A 285 6.80 -43.97 4.39
N THR A 286 5.96 -43.21 3.73
CA THR A 286 5.28 -42.02 4.33
C THR A 286 3.75 -42.12 4.33
N GLY A 287 3.17 -42.94 3.49
CA GLY A 287 1.73 -42.99 3.24
C GLY A 287 1.27 -41.99 2.17
N CYS A 288 2.14 -41.09 1.67
CA CYS A 288 1.83 -40.14 0.62
C CYS A 288 1.76 -40.79 -0.76
N THR A 289 0.97 -40.22 -1.66
CA THR A 289 0.83 -40.66 -3.05
C THR A 289 1.30 -39.57 -3.99
N VAL A 290 2.12 -39.90 -4.98
CA VAL A 290 2.50 -39.00 -6.06
C VAL A 290 1.31 -38.88 -7.00
N ILE A 291 0.77 -37.67 -7.16
CA ILE A 291 -0.37 -37.38 -8.04
C ILE A 291 0.03 -36.53 -9.25
N GLY A 292 1.22 -35.91 -9.21
CA GLY A 292 1.71 -35.09 -10.29
C GLY A 292 3.25 -35.08 -10.33
N PHE A 293 3.78 -34.85 -11.53
CA PHE A 293 5.18 -34.65 -11.79
C PHE A 293 5.36 -33.46 -12.72
N ARG A 294 6.24 -32.52 -12.38
CA ARG A 294 6.59 -31.41 -13.24
C ARG A 294 8.02 -31.62 -13.75
N ASN A 295 8.17 -31.73 -15.06
CA ASN A 295 9.47 -31.89 -15.68
C ASN A 295 10.29 -30.56 -15.67
N PRO A 296 11.58 -30.58 -16.01
CA PRO A 296 12.42 -29.37 -16.08
C PRO A 296 11.92 -28.35 -17.11
N ASN A 297 11.19 -28.75 -18.13
CA ASN A 297 10.56 -27.87 -19.12
C ASN A 297 9.28 -27.22 -18.60
N LYS A 298 8.96 -27.42 -17.30
CA LYS A 298 7.74 -26.89 -16.62
C LYS A 298 6.41 -27.47 -17.12
N GLU A 299 6.44 -28.61 -17.78
CA GLU A 299 5.22 -29.33 -18.18
C GLU A 299 4.77 -30.25 -17.05
N TYR A 300 3.46 -30.30 -16.81
CA TYR A 300 2.84 -31.13 -15.78
C TYR A 300 2.36 -32.46 -16.35
N ILE A 301 2.72 -33.55 -15.69
CA ILE A 301 2.18 -34.90 -15.94
C ILE A 301 1.29 -35.24 -14.75
N ILE A 302 -0.01 -35.34 -14.99
CA ILE A 302 -1.00 -35.76 -13.98
C ILE A 302 -1.00 -37.30 -13.93
N ASN A 303 -1.04 -37.85 -12.71
CA ASN A 303 -0.96 -39.29 -12.47
C ASN A 303 0.22 -39.95 -13.19
N PRO A 304 1.47 -39.54 -12.84
CA PRO A 304 2.67 -39.99 -13.53
C PRO A 304 2.88 -41.51 -13.38
N GLU A 305 3.39 -42.11 -14.43
CA GLU A 305 3.77 -43.54 -14.37
C GLU A 305 4.91 -43.76 -13.38
N ALA A 306 4.90 -44.90 -12.70
CA ALA A 306 5.89 -45.22 -11.67
C ALA A 306 7.33 -45.37 -12.19
N ASN A 307 7.51 -45.57 -13.49
CA ASN A 307 8.81 -45.71 -14.18
C ASN A 307 9.47 -44.36 -14.55
N ILE A 308 8.78 -43.23 -14.34
CA ILE A 308 9.35 -41.91 -14.60
C ILE A 308 10.57 -41.67 -13.71
N LYS A 309 11.67 -41.25 -14.34
CA LYS A 309 12.95 -40.94 -13.65
C LYS A 309 12.92 -39.59 -12.99
N LEU A 310 13.43 -39.53 -11.79
CA LEU A 310 13.65 -38.34 -11.00
C LEU A 310 14.90 -37.62 -11.48
N ILE A 311 14.75 -36.56 -12.25
CA ILE A 311 15.85 -35.77 -12.82
C ILE A 311 15.93 -34.42 -12.13
N ALA A 312 17.11 -33.80 -12.16
CA ALA A 312 17.31 -32.46 -11.59
C ALA A 312 16.31 -31.44 -12.15
N ASP A 313 15.94 -30.44 -11.34
CA ASP A 313 15.02 -29.38 -11.68
C ASP A 313 13.56 -29.81 -11.96
N SER A 314 13.24 -31.09 -11.66
CA SER A 314 11.87 -31.59 -11.65
C SER A 314 11.24 -31.49 -10.26
N GLN A 315 9.91 -31.57 -10.20
CA GLN A 315 9.14 -31.51 -8.95
C GLN A 315 8.09 -32.63 -8.91
N LEU A 316 7.92 -33.20 -7.74
CA LEU A 316 6.83 -34.10 -7.42
C LEU A 316 5.70 -33.34 -6.73
N ILE A 317 4.46 -33.62 -7.10
CA ILE A 317 3.26 -33.19 -6.38
C ILE A 317 2.71 -34.41 -5.66
N VAL A 318 2.69 -34.33 -4.34
CA VAL A 318 2.26 -35.43 -3.49
C VAL A 318 1.01 -35.07 -2.74
N LEU A 319 0.18 -36.08 -2.49
CA LEU A 319 -1.04 -36.01 -1.70
C LEU A 319 -0.85 -36.86 -0.44
N GLY A 320 -1.10 -36.27 0.72
CA GLY A 320 -1.03 -36.95 2.01
C GLY A 320 -1.87 -36.26 3.08
N ARG A 321 -2.16 -36.98 4.18
CA ARG A 321 -2.72 -36.36 5.38
C ARG A 321 -1.63 -35.55 6.09
N PRO A 322 -1.97 -34.60 6.99
CA PRO A 322 -0.96 -33.78 7.67
C PRO A 322 0.17 -34.57 8.30
N GLU A 323 -0.16 -35.67 9.01
CA GLU A 323 0.83 -36.55 9.64
C GLU A 323 1.73 -37.29 8.62
N GLN A 324 1.20 -37.60 7.45
CA GLN A 324 1.96 -38.24 6.36
C GLN A 324 2.92 -37.24 5.70
N ILE A 325 2.48 -36.00 5.54
CA ILE A 325 3.31 -34.89 5.02
C ILE A 325 4.42 -34.54 6.02
N LEU A 326 4.13 -34.51 7.34
CA LEU A 326 5.17 -34.32 8.35
C LEU A 326 6.23 -35.43 8.25
N LYS A 327 5.82 -36.70 8.18
CA LYS A 327 6.71 -37.82 8.01
C LYS A 327 7.51 -37.76 6.71
N LEU A 328 6.89 -37.23 5.64
CA LEU A 328 7.57 -37.00 4.37
C LEU A 328 8.73 -36.00 4.53
N ARG A 329 8.50 -34.87 5.20
CA ARG A 329 9.52 -33.83 5.46
C ARG A 329 10.63 -34.28 6.41
N GLU A 330 10.39 -35.34 7.22
CA GLU A 330 11.40 -35.94 8.09
C GLU A 330 12.32 -36.90 7.35
N ILE A 331 11.82 -37.55 6.29
CA ILE A 331 12.55 -38.60 5.54
C ILE A 331 13.29 -38.01 4.33
N PHE A 332 12.71 -37.00 3.74
CA PHE A 332 13.13 -36.34 2.51
C PHE A 332 13.38 -34.87 2.70
#